data_629c6ae064195648f3f087d8c4f4c593
#
_entry.id   629c6ae064195648f3f087d8c4f4c593
#
_cell.length_a   1.000
_cell.length_b   1.000
_cell.length_c   1.000
_cell.angle_alpha   90.00
_cell.angle_beta   90.00
_cell.angle_gamma   90.00
#
_symmetry.space_group_name_H-M   'P 1'
#
loop_
_entity.id
_entity.type
_entity.pdbx_description
1 polymer ?
#
loop_
_entity_poly.entity_id
_entity_poly.type
_entity_poly.pdbx_seq_one_letter_code
_entity_poly.pdbx_strand_id
1 'polypeptide(L)'
;MPPPPLPSDSAPPPPLPPELPTPKKEPASGTKTPPTGRKFPCHQCGAKLDFDPTARGLKCPYCGHTEVIPEADDDQKAAVREHDLEDFLANEQDKAHATITGRSSQVNCNGCGAVVLLEDKVVTEQCPYCGTHLENKPEAIDGLVAPESLLPFSVSEREAKQAFMEWLLSLWFAPTELKKLANLGQFSSVYSPYWTYDAMTYTRYTGQRGDDYWATEYYTDANGKSQSRQVRRTRWSYVSGEVRHFFDDVLIPASKSLPKHLVDKLTPWELKNLEPFRDEFLSGHKAERYSVSLKEGFKNAKHVMEDEITTLIHSDIGGDHQRIESRRTNYVGVTFKHTLLPAWVANYRYREKIFQILVNGR
;
A
#
# COMPACT_ATOMS: atom_id res chain seq x y z
N MET A 1 -49.12 -51.99 60.26
CA MET A 1 -48.98 -52.56 58.92
C MET A 1 -47.56 -52.37 58.50
N PRO A 2 -46.80 -53.45 58.24
CA PRO A 2 -45.43 -53.32 57.67
C PRO A 2 -45.50 -52.99 56.20
N PRO A 3 -44.46 -52.32 55.63
CA PRO A 3 -44.41 -51.98 54.22
C PRO A 3 -44.21 -53.20 53.32
N PRO A 4 -44.64 -53.16 52.07
CA PRO A 4 -44.54 -54.29 51.18
C PRO A 4 -43.08 -54.54 50.75
N PRO A 5 -42.72 -55.80 50.42
CA PRO A 5 -41.38 -56.17 50.00
C PRO A 5 -41.04 -55.64 48.59
N LEU A 6 -39.79 -55.27 48.39
CA LEU A 6 -39.21 -54.85 47.14
C LEU A 6 -39.16 -56.03 46.14
N PRO A 7 -39.39 -55.80 44.83
CA PRO A 7 -39.24 -56.83 43.81
C PRO A 7 -37.76 -57.21 43.63
N SER A 8 -37.52 -58.55 43.54
CA SER A 8 -36.21 -59.11 43.25
C SER A 8 -35.83 -58.90 41.80
N ASP A 9 -34.75 -58.14 41.57
CA ASP A 9 -34.09 -58.04 40.30
C ASP A 9 -33.34 -59.33 39.95
N SER A 10 -33.79 -59.99 38.91
CA SER A 10 -33.03 -61.00 38.20
C SER A 10 -33.42 -61.08 36.75
N ALA A 11 -33.05 -60.05 36.00
CA ALA A 11 -33.02 -60.13 34.56
C ALA A 11 -31.57 -59.90 34.10
N PRO A 12 -31.01 -60.73 33.23
CA PRO A 12 -29.69 -60.52 32.67
C PRO A 12 -29.70 -59.27 31.79
N PRO A 13 -28.57 -58.49 31.77
CA PRO A 13 -28.46 -57.30 30.94
C PRO A 13 -28.59 -57.65 29.44
N PRO A 14 -29.19 -56.80 28.63
CA PRO A 14 -29.30 -57.01 27.18
C PRO A 14 -27.92 -57.10 26.51
N PRO A 15 -27.75 -57.89 25.45
CA PRO A 15 -26.50 -58.00 24.74
C PRO A 15 -26.08 -56.68 24.15
N LEU A 16 -24.78 -56.37 24.21
CA LEU A 16 -24.16 -55.19 23.65
C LEU A 16 -24.39 -55.14 22.13
N PRO A 17 -24.67 -53.99 21.56
CA PRO A 17 -24.79 -53.86 20.11
C PRO A 17 -23.45 -54.21 19.44
N PRO A 18 -23.45 -54.74 18.18
CA PRO A 18 -22.25 -55.12 17.50
C PRO A 18 -21.32 -53.92 17.32
N GLU A 19 -20.04 -54.14 17.57
CA GLU A 19 -19.02 -53.11 17.36
C GLU A 19 -19.05 -52.56 15.94
N LEU A 20 -19.18 -51.23 15.83
CA LEU A 20 -19.04 -50.53 14.58
C LEU A 20 -17.63 -50.73 14.04
N PRO A 21 -17.46 -50.98 12.74
CA PRO A 21 -16.13 -51.16 12.15
C PRO A 21 -15.27 -49.90 12.37
N THR A 22 -14.07 -50.08 12.91
CA THR A 22 -13.08 -49.06 13.05
C THR A 22 -12.79 -48.38 11.70
N PRO A 23 -12.83 -47.03 11.60
CA PRO A 23 -12.51 -46.37 10.34
C PRO A 23 -11.04 -46.62 10.00
N LYS A 24 -10.81 -47.19 8.80
CA LYS A 24 -9.47 -47.27 8.22
C LYS A 24 -8.91 -45.86 8.11
N LYS A 25 -7.69 -45.64 8.66
CA LYS A 25 -6.92 -44.44 8.41
C LYS A 25 -6.63 -44.34 6.92
N GLU A 26 -7.33 -43.45 6.23
CA GLU A 26 -6.93 -42.97 4.91
C GLU A 26 -5.75 -41.99 5.06
N PRO A 27 -4.78 -42.03 4.12
CA PRO A 27 -3.64 -41.10 4.16
C PRO A 27 -4.17 -39.69 3.94
N ALA A 28 -3.71 -38.74 4.78
CA ALA A 28 -4.02 -37.34 4.70
C ALA A 28 -3.45 -36.74 3.40
N SER A 29 -4.27 -36.64 2.38
CA SER A 29 -4.05 -35.72 1.26
C SER A 29 -5.37 -35.01 0.98
N GLY A 30 -5.39 -33.72 1.25
CA GLY A 30 -6.52 -32.87 0.98
C GLY A 30 -6.56 -31.74 1.98
N THR A 31 -6.14 -30.59 1.57
CA THR A 31 -6.44 -29.29 2.17
C THR A 31 -7.92 -29.22 2.49
N LYS A 32 -8.30 -29.54 3.71
CA LYS A 32 -9.67 -29.34 4.18
C LYS A 32 -9.88 -27.84 4.31
N THR A 33 -10.65 -27.28 3.41
CA THR A 33 -11.27 -25.96 3.58
C THR A 33 -11.92 -25.91 4.97
N PRO A 34 -11.55 -25.01 5.86
CA PRO A 34 -12.18 -24.92 7.17
C PRO A 34 -13.67 -24.59 7.02
N PRO A 35 -14.53 -25.07 7.92
CA PRO A 35 -15.96 -24.84 7.83
C PRO A 35 -16.27 -23.34 7.85
N THR A 36 -17.11 -22.95 6.91
CA THR A 36 -17.70 -21.64 6.70
C THR A 36 -17.90 -20.81 7.99
N GLY A 37 -17.10 -19.75 8.17
CA GLY A 37 -17.45 -18.74 9.15
C GLY A 37 -16.35 -17.83 9.65
N ARG A 38 -15.13 -18.29 9.80
CA ARG A 38 -13.99 -17.43 10.25
C ARG A 38 -12.76 -17.80 9.45
N LYS A 39 -12.21 -16.80 8.76
CA LYS A 39 -10.91 -16.91 8.14
C LYS A 39 -9.87 -16.93 9.26
N PHE A 40 -8.93 -17.86 9.25
CA PHE A 40 -7.89 -18.06 10.26
C PHE A 40 -8.43 -18.27 11.70
N PRO A 41 -9.12 -19.39 11.97
CA PRO A 41 -9.55 -19.73 13.32
C PRO A 41 -8.36 -20.19 14.18
N CYS A 42 -8.26 -19.69 15.40
CA CYS A 42 -7.25 -20.14 16.36
C CYS A 42 -7.46 -21.63 16.72
N HIS A 43 -6.41 -22.43 16.58
CA HIS A 43 -6.45 -23.86 16.88
C HIS A 43 -6.71 -24.15 18.38
N GLN A 44 -6.42 -23.19 19.28
CA GLN A 44 -6.63 -23.38 20.71
C GLN A 44 -8.02 -23.00 21.21
N CYS A 45 -8.59 -21.87 20.73
CA CYS A 45 -9.85 -21.35 21.26
C CYS A 45 -10.93 -21.06 20.20
N GLY A 46 -10.63 -21.28 18.90
CA GLY A 46 -11.56 -21.04 17.80
C GLY A 46 -11.86 -19.57 17.49
N ALA A 47 -11.23 -18.61 18.17
CA ALA A 47 -11.35 -17.19 17.85
C ALA A 47 -10.60 -16.85 16.53
N LYS A 48 -10.91 -15.72 15.91
CA LYS A 48 -10.16 -15.23 14.75
C LYS A 48 -8.75 -14.84 15.19
N LEU A 49 -7.76 -15.23 14.40
CA LEU A 49 -6.37 -14.78 14.52
C LEU A 49 -6.21 -13.50 13.74
N ASP A 50 -5.48 -12.53 14.30
CA ASP A 50 -5.08 -11.30 13.64
C ASP A 50 -3.57 -11.29 13.40
N PHE A 51 -3.12 -10.64 12.33
CA PHE A 51 -1.70 -10.49 12.05
C PHE A 51 -1.05 -9.56 13.09
N ASP A 52 0.01 -10.04 13.73
CA ASP A 52 0.80 -9.28 14.72
C ASP A 52 2.17 -8.95 14.11
N PRO A 53 2.48 -7.67 13.87
CA PRO A 53 3.76 -7.24 13.30
C PRO A 53 4.96 -7.66 14.14
N THR A 54 4.81 -7.69 15.46
CA THR A 54 5.89 -8.05 16.40
C THR A 54 6.22 -9.55 16.34
N ALA A 55 5.19 -10.39 16.19
CA ALA A 55 5.34 -11.84 16.07
C ALA A 55 5.67 -12.27 14.62
N ARG A 56 5.54 -11.39 13.63
CA ARG A 56 5.58 -11.68 12.20
C ARG A 56 4.71 -12.88 11.83
N GLY A 57 3.53 -12.95 12.42
CA GLY A 57 2.63 -14.08 12.27
C GLY A 57 1.22 -13.74 12.75
N LEU A 58 0.37 -14.75 12.75
CA LEU A 58 -0.99 -14.64 13.25
C LEU A 58 -1.02 -14.83 14.77
N LYS A 59 -1.71 -13.96 15.49
CA LYS A 59 -1.85 -14.01 16.95
C LYS A 59 -3.31 -13.95 17.36
N CYS A 60 -3.67 -14.77 18.32
CA CYS A 60 -5.01 -14.75 18.89
C CYS A 60 -5.14 -13.63 19.93
N PRO A 61 -6.07 -12.67 19.75
CA PRO A 61 -6.27 -11.59 20.71
C PRO A 61 -6.87 -12.06 22.05
N TYR A 62 -7.40 -13.30 22.11
CA TYR A 62 -8.08 -13.83 23.30
C TYR A 62 -7.19 -14.75 24.14
N CYS A 63 -6.52 -15.74 23.52
CA CYS A 63 -5.69 -16.70 24.26
C CYS A 63 -4.18 -16.48 24.08
N GLY A 64 -3.76 -15.55 23.23
CA GLY A 64 -2.35 -15.24 22.98
C GLY A 64 -1.61 -16.26 22.10
N HIS A 65 -2.30 -17.31 21.61
CA HIS A 65 -1.68 -18.28 20.71
C HIS A 65 -1.15 -17.62 19.46
N THR A 66 0.04 -18.01 19.01
CA THR A 66 0.68 -17.46 17.82
C THR A 66 0.96 -18.55 16.80
N GLU A 67 0.72 -18.24 15.53
CA GLU A 67 1.03 -19.08 14.38
C GLU A 67 1.98 -18.33 13.46
N VAL A 68 3.15 -18.90 13.17
CA VAL A 68 4.15 -18.26 12.32
C VAL A 68 3.69 -18.35 10.86
N ILE A 69 3.75 -17.24 10.15
CA ILE A 69 3.62 -17.22 8.69
C ILE A 69 5.00 -17.55 8.13
N PRO A 70 5.18 -18.64 7.37
CA PRO A 70 6.46 -18.96 6.76
C PRO A 70 6.91 -17.82 5.84
N GLU A 71 8.18 -17.44 5.90
CA GLU A 71 8.74 -16.51 4.92
C GLU A 71 8.63 -17.13 3.52
N ALA A 72 8.33 -16.26 2.53
CA ALA A 72 8.35 -16.71 1.15
C ALA A 72 9.79 -17.05 0.75
N ASP A 73 9.98 -18.18 0.10
CA ASP A 73 11.26 -18.52 -0.51
C ASP A 73 11.55 -17.64 -1.73
N ASP A 74 12.79 -17.70 -2.22
CA ASP A 74 13.23 -16.88 -3.35
C ASP A 74 12.45 -17.18 -4.63
N ASP A 75 12.02 -18.44 -4.82
CA ASP A 75 11.19 -18.82 -5.96
C ASP A 75 9.79 -18.23 -5.87
N GLN A 76 9.19 -18.17 -4.68
CA GLN A 76 7.90 -17.54 -4.44
C GLN A 76 7.98 -16.02 -4.62
N LYS A 77 9.07 -15.40 -4.17
CA LYS A 77 9.30 -13.95 -4.39
C LYS A 77 9.51 -13.64 -5.86
N ALA A 78 10.27 -14.48 -6.57
CA ALA A 78 10.46 -14.35 -8.02
C ALA A 78 9.19 -14.66 -8.83
N ALA A 79 8.22 -15.38 -8.24
CA ALA A 79 6.93 -15.65 -8.86
C ALA A 79 5.96 -14.47 -8.85
N VAL A 80 6.28 -13.38 -8.11
CA VAL A 80 5.53 -12.12 -8.18
C VAL A 80 5.72 -11.54 -9.58
N ARG A 81 4.71 -11.75 -10.43
CA ARG A 81 4.78 -11.42 -11.85
C ARG A 81 4.51 -9.95 -12.08
N GLU A 82 5.35 -9.37 -12.91
CA GLU A 82 5.04 -8.12 -13.60
C GLU A 82 4.18 -8.42 -14.81
N HIS A 83 3.18 -7.60 -15.02
CA HIS A 83 2.27 -7.72 -16.16
C HIS A 83 2.65 -6.68 -17.20
N ASP A 84 2.73 -7.11 -18.46
CA ASP A 84 2.85 -6.15 -19.56
C ASP A 84 1.61 -5.25 -19.61
N LEU A 85 1.85 -3.92 -19.62
CA LEU A 85 0.78 -2.93 -19.53
C LEU A 85 -0.09 -2.90 -20.80
N GLU A 86 0.53 -3.01 -21.97
CA GLU A 86 -0.19 -2.91 -23.26
C GLU A 86 -1.03 -4.16 -23.47
N ASP A 87 -0.47 -5.34 -23.21
CA ASP A 87 -1.17 -6.61 -23.29
C ASP A 87 -2.32 -6.69 -22.29
N PHE A 88 -2.12 -6.16 -21.09
CA PHE A 88 -3.17 -6.14 -20.07
C PHE A 88 -4.32 -5.23 -20.47
N LEU A 89 -4.04 -4.01 -20.91
CA LEU A 89 -5.07 -3.05 -21.34
C LEU A 89 -5.82 -3.50 -22.60
N ALA A 90 -5.15 -4.23 -23.49
CA ALA A 90 -5.79 -4.79 -24.69
C ALA A 90 -6.80 -5.92 -24.35
N ASN A 91 -6.52 -6.66 -23.27
CA ASN A 91 -7.32 -7.83 -22.84
C ASN A 91 -8.09 -7.57 -21.55
N GLU A 92 -8.35 -6.30 -21.16
CA GLU A 92 -8.95 -5.91 -19.87
C GLU A 92 -10.34 -6.52 -19.66
N GLN A 93 -11.10 -6.77 -20.72
CA GLN A 93 -12.44 -7.37 -20.64
C GLN A 93 -12.41 -8.87 -20.28
N ASP A 94 -11.33 -9.57 -20.57
CA ASP A 94 -11.23 -11.03 -20.35
C ASP A 94 -10.55 -11.41 -19.02
N LYS A 95 -9.82 -10.51 -18.37
CA LYS A 95 -8.97 -10.80 -17.19
C LYS A 95 -9.54 -10.34 -15.86
N ALA A 96 -10.72 -9.73 -15.86
CA ALA A 96 -11.29 -9.05 -14.70
C ALA A 96 -11.93 -9.96 -13.66
N HIS A 97 -11.32 -11.08 -13.25
CA HIS A 97 -11.92 -12.02 -12.30
C HIS A 97 -11.03 -12.42 -11.11
N ALA A 98 -10.07 -11.59 -10.73
CA ALA A 98 -9.33 -11.87 -9.51
C ALA A 98 -10.05 -11.25 -8.29
N THR A 99 -10.69 -12.08 -7.51
CA THR A 99 -11.28 -11.69 -6.22
C THR A 99 -10.18 -11.72 -5.15
N ILE A 100 -10.05 -10.66 -4.36
CA ILE A 100 -9.28 -10.71 -3.12
C ILE A 100 -10.02 -11.68 -2.21
N THR A 101 -9.46 -12.87 -2.04
CA THR A 101 -10.11 -14.01 -1.40
C THR A 101 -10.63 -13.63 -0.01
N GLY A 102 -11.93 -13.81 0.24
CA GLY A 102 -12.60 -13.58 1.54
C GLY A 102 -13.03 -12.16 1.84
N ARG A 103 -12.96 -11.25 0.87
CA ARG A 103 -13.59 -9.92 0.95
C ARG A 103 -14.51 -9.77 -0.25
N SER A 104 -15.78 -10.04 -0.03
CA SER A 104 -16.81 -10.11 -1.08
C SER A 104 -17.59 -8.80 -1.24
N SER A 105 -17.41 -7.84 -0.34
CA SER A 105 -18.14 -6.58 -0.37
C SER A 105 -17.23 -5.36 -0.25
N GLN A 106 -17.62 -4.30 -0.93
CA GLN A 106 -16.99 -2.99 -0.84
C GLN A 106 -18.02 -1.95 -0.44
N VAL A 107 -17.59 -0.92 0.25
CA VAL A 107 -18.43 0.23 0.59
C VAL A 107 -17.73 1.52 0.22
N ASN A 108 -18.43 2.38 -0.50
CA ASN A 108 -17.99 3.72 -0.80
C ASN A 108 -18.28 4.64 0.39
N CYS A 109 -17.27 5.32 0.89
CA CYS A 109 -17.47 6.30 1.94
C CYS A 109 -18.07 7.59 1.39
N ASN A 110 -19.28 7.94 1.83
CA ASN A 110 -19.94 9.20 1.43
C ASN A 110 -19.22 10.45 1.95
N GLY A 111 -18.34 10.32 2.95
CA GLY A 111 -17.63 11.44 3.54
C GLY A 111 -16.33 11.83 2.81
N CYS A 112 -15.58 10.86 2.28
CA CYS A 112 -14.30 11.13 1.64
C CYS A 112 -14.08 10.39 0.31
N GLY A 113 -15.04 9.57 -0.14
CA GLY A 113 -14.95 8.83 -1.39
C GLY A 113 -14.07 7.58 -1.36
N ALA A 114 -13.51 7.22 -0.20
CA ALA A 114 -12.71 6.00 -0.06
C ALA A 114 -13.55 4.75 -0.34
N VAL A 115 -12.97 3.80 -1.05
CA VAL A 115 -13.58 2.48 -1.30
C VAL A 115 -12.95 1.47 -0.35
N VAL A 116 -13.67 1.13 0.72
CA VAL A 116 -13.19 0.22 1.75
C VAL A 116 -13.68 -1.18 1.46
N LEU A 117 -12.76 -2.15 1.48
CA LEU A 117 -13.09 -3.56 1.38
C LEU A 117 -13.49 -4.08 2.76
N LEU A 118 -14.66 -4.66 2.86
CA LEU A 118 -15.19 -5.24 4.09
C LEU A 118 -15.04 -6.76 4.07
N GLU A 119 -14.78 -7.32 5.25
CA GLU A 119 -14.88 -8.77 5.46
C GLU A 119 -16.33 -9.23 5.37
N ASP A 120 -16.53 -10.49 4.99
CA ASP A 120 -17.88 -11.11 4.96
C ASP A 120 -18.56 -10.95 6.32
N LYS A 121 -19.84 -10.54 6.29
CA LYS A 121 -20.71 -10.37 7.48
C LYS A 121 -20.42 -9.12 8.36
N VAL A 122 -19.55 -8.22 7.96
CA VAL A 122 -19.44 -6.91 8.61
C VAL A 122 -20.60 -6.04 8.14
N VAL A 123 -21.49 -5.62 9.06
CA VAL A 123 -22.71 -4.87 8.74
C VAL A 123 -22.50 -3.37 8.84
N THR A 124 -21.67 -2.93 9.79
CA THR A 124 -21.38 -1.51 10.02
C THR A 124 -19.92 -1.32 10.42
N GLU A 125 -19.26 -0.35 9.84
CA GLU A 125 -17.89 0.02 10.18
C GLU A 125 -17.69 1.53 10.00
N GLN A 126 -16.67 2.07 10.63
CA GLN A 126 -16.26 3.46 10.39
C GLN A 126 -15.18 3.51 9.31
N CYS A 127 -15.27 4.51 8.44
CA CYS A 127 -14.24 4.76 7.45
C CYS A 127 -12.89 5.02 8.12
N PRO A 128 -11.84 4.28 7.78
CA PRO A 128 -10.52 4.47 8.40
C PRO A 128 -9.91 5.84 8.08
N TYR A 129 -10.36 6.48 7.00
CA TYR A 129 -9.79 7.74 6.52
C TYR A 129 -10.46 9.00 7.05
N CYS A 130 -11.75 8.97 7.33
CA CYS A 130 -12.49 10.17 7.77
C CYS A 130 -13.40 9.94 8.99
N GLY A 131 -13.48 8.70 9.49
CA GLY A 131 -14.33 8.36 10.63
C GLY A 131 -15.82 8.36 10.35
N THR A 132 -16.27 8.63 9.11
CA THR A 132 -17.69 8.57 8.73
C THR A 132 -18.19 7.15 8.86
N HIS A 133 -19.39 6.98 9.43
CA HIS A 133 -20.03 5.67 9.55
C HIS A 133 -20.36 5.12 8.17
N LEU A 134 -19.92 3.89 7.89
CA LEU A 134 -20.19 3.21 6.64
C LEU A 134 -21.46 2.39 6.78
N GLU A 135 -22.48 2.71 5.99
CA GLU A 135 -23.64 1.84 5.84
C GLU A 135 -23.30 0.75 4.82
N ASN A 136 -23.41 -0.49 5.26
CA ASN A 136 -23.11 -1.63 4.41
C ASN A 136 -24.20 -1.79 3.34
N LYS A 137 -23.95 -1.25 2.15
CA LYS A 137 -24.62 -1.64 0.92
C LYS A 137 -23.61 -2.46 0.14
N PRO A 138 -23.65 -3.81 0.23
CA PRO A 138 -22.69 -4.65 -0.46
C PRO A 138 -22.83 -4.46 -1.96
N GLU A 139 -21.83 -3.89 -2.59
CA GLU A 139 -21.64 -3.92 -4.03
C GLU A 139 -20.76 -5.11 -4.36
N ALA A 140 -21.14 -5.88 -5.38
CA ALA A 140 -20.31 -6.96 -5.89
C ALA A 140 -18.99 -6.41 -6.41
N ILE A 141 -17.92 -7.12 -6.10
CA ILE A 141 -16.58 -6.74 -6.57
C ILE A 141 -16.34 -7.47 -7.89
N ASP A 142 -16.58 -6.79 -9.01
CA ASP A 142 -16.24 -7.30 -10.33
C ASP A 142 -15.06 -6.55 -10.92
N GLY A 143 -14.19 -7.27 -11.63
CA GLY A 143 -13.18 -6.65 -12.49
C GLY A 143 -11.99 -6.02 -11.78
N LEU A 144 -11.49 -6.61 -10.69
CA LEU A 144 -10.31 -6.11 -10.00
C LEU A 144 -9.02 -6.79 -10.43
N VAL A 145 -7.95 -5.98 -10.57
CA VAL A 145 -6.58 -6.51 -10.55
C VAL A 145 -6.26 -6.89 -9.12
N ALA A 146 -6.02 -8.18 -8.88
CA ALA A 146 -5.61 -8.65 -7.56
C ALA A 146 -4.25 -8.08 -7.19
N PRO A 147 -3.96 -7.83 -5.91
CA PRO A 147 -2.60 -7.54 -5.50
C PRO A 147 -1.71 -8.78 -5.67
N GLU A 148 -0.54 -8.60 -6.28
CA GLU A 148 0.47 -9.63 -6.41
C GLU A 148 1.42 -9.66 -5.21
N SER A 149 1.61 -8.51 -4.58
CA SER A 149 2.54 -8.37 -3.47
C SER A 149 2.01 -7.42 -2.41
N LEU A 150 2.59 -7.49 -1.25
CA LEU A 150 2.37 -6.54 -0.17
C LEU A 150 3.63 -6.35 0.66
N LEU A 151 3.68 -5.24 1.37
CA LEU A 151 4.70 -5.00 2.37
C LEU A 151 4.07 -5.26 3.75
N PRO A 152 4.48 -6.30 4.51
CA PRO A 152 3.87 -6.60 5.80
C PRO A 152 4.05 -5.45 6.79
N PHE A 153 3.07 -5.22 7.68
CA PHE A 153 3.26 -4.32 8.81
C PHE A 153 4.47 -4.78 9.65
N SER A 154 5.33 -3.85 10.06
CA SER A 154 6.39 -4.07 11.04
C SER A 154 6.25 -3.17 12.27
N VAL A 155 5.49 -2.09 12.15
CA VAL A 155 5.18 -1.15 13.23
C VAL A 155 3.85 -1.54 13.86
N SER A 156 3.85 -1.80 15.16
CA SER A 156 2.63 -2.07 15.92
C SER A 156 1.80 -0.79 16.16
N GLU A 157 0.52 -0.95 16.52
CA GLU A 157 -0.35 0.19 16.86
C GLU A 157 0.24 1.05 17.99
N ARG A 158 0.89 0.42 18.97
CA ARG A 158 1.53 1.12 20.09
C ARG A 158 2.68 2.00 19.62
N GLU A 159 3.54 1.46 18.77
CA GLU A 159 4.68 2.20 18.21
C GLU A 159 4.20 3.33 17.30
N ALA A 160 3.19 3.09 16.46
CA ALA A 160 2.60 4.13 15.64
C ALA A 160 2.02 5.29 16.47
N LYS A 161 1.32 4.97 17.56
CA LYS A 161 0.82 5.96 18.53
C LYS A 161 1.95 6.74 19.18
N GLN A 162 3.02 6.04 19.59
CA GLN A 162 4.18 6.67 20.19
C GLN A 162 4.88 7.62 19.21
N ALA A 163 5.15 7.19 17.99
CA ALA A 163 5.77 8.01 16.95
C ALA A 163 4.92 9.27 16.65
N PHE A 164 3.60 9.11 16.61
CA PHE A 164 2.69 10.23 16.46
C PHE A 164 2.76 11.22 17.64
N MET A 165 2.78 10.71 18.87
CA MET A 165 2.88 11.56 20.05
C MET A 165 4.20 12.32 20.11
N GLU A 166 5.31 11.67 19.77
CA GLU A 166 6.63 12.30 19.71
C GLU A 166 6.65 13.42 18.66
N TRP A 167 6.10 13.16 17.47
CA TRP A 167 5.97 14.18 16.43
C TRP A 167 5.11 15.36 16.91
N LEU A 168 3.96 15.10 17.54
CA LEU A 168 3.06 16.14 18.02
C LEU A 168 3.70 17.00 19.12
N LEU A 169 4.48 16.38 19.99
CA LEU A 169 5.21 17.10 21.05
C LEU A 169 6.36 17.95 20.49
N SER A 170 6.94 17.56 19.36
CA SER A 170 7.97 18.33 18.66
C SER A 170 7.46 19.63 18.02
N LEU A 171 6.14 19.72 17.80
CA LEU A 171 5.51 20.92 17.26
C LEU A 171 5.41 22.01 18.32
N TRP A 172 6.30 23.00 18.25
CA TRP A 172 6.37 24.11 19.21
C TRP A 172 5.05 24.87 19.37
N PHE A 173 4.32 25.10 18.26
CA PHE A 173 3.09 25.87 18.23
C PHE A 173 1.79 25.02 18.26
N ALA A 174 1.88 23.72 18.54
CA ALA A 174 0.67 22.89 18.59
C ALA A 174 -0.22 23.30 19.77
N PRO A 175 -1.52 23.58 19.52
CA PRO A 175 -2.45 23.91 20.59
C PRO A 175 -2.51 22.82 21.66
N THR A 176 -2.60 23.21 22.93
CA THR A 176 -2.67 22.26 24.06
C THR A 176 -3.88 21.31 23.94
N GLU A 177 -4.97 21.80 23.33
CA GLU A 177 -6.16 21.02 23.04
C GLU A 177 -5.88 19.88 22.04
N LEU A 178 -5.01 20.12 21.03
CA LEU A 178 -4.60 19.11 20.08
C LEU A 178 -3.80 18.01 20.77
N LYS A 179 -2.92 18.36 21.70
CA LYS A 179 -2.15 17.40 22.52
C LYS A 179 -3.04 16.52 23.39
N LYS A 180 -4.19 17.04 23.84
CA LYS A 180 -5.18 16.25 24.59
C LYS A 180 -5.99 15.33 23.69
N LEU A 181 -6.33 15.76 22.47
CA LEU A 181 -7.07 14.96 21.48
C LEU A 181 -6.25 13.78 20.92
N ALA A 182 -4.93 13.88 20.91
CA ALA A 182 -4.05 12.79 20.47
C ALA A 182 -4.21 11.49 21.27
N ASN A 183 -4.69 11.59 22.50
CA ASN A 183 -5.00 10.40 23.32
C ASN A 183 -6.35 9.74 22.96
N LEU A 184 -7.18 10.35 22.11
CA LEU A 184 -8.54 9.90 21.79
C LEU A 184 -8.67 9.39 20.36
N GLY A 185 -7.64 9.54 19.51
CA GLY A 185 -7.66 9.07 18.12
C GLY A 185 -7.63 7.54 18.03
N GLN A 186 -8.59 6.96 17.33
CA GLN A 186 -8.49 5.56 16.92
C GLN A 186 -7.51 5.48 15.75
N PHE A 187 -6.44 4.71 15.93
CA PHE A 187 -5.56 4.32 14.83
C PHE A 187 -6.19 3.14 14.10
N SER A 188 -6.32 3.28 12.80
CA SER A 188 -6.75 2.20 11.93
C SER A 188 -5.56 1.75 11.08
N SER A 189 -5.28 0.47 11.10
CA SER A 189 -4.32 -0.15 10.20
C SER A 189 -4.97 -0.38 8.84
N VAL A 190 -4.36 0.13 7.80
CA VAL A 190 -4.90 0.04 6.43
C VAL A 190 -3.82 -0.37 5.46
N TYR A 191 -4.11 -1.33 4.62
CA TYR A 191 -3.35 -1.59 3.42
C TYR A 191 -3.87 -0.72 2.29
N SER A 192 -3.06 0.24 1.87
CA SER A 192 -3.37 1.14 0.77
C SER A 192 -2.82 0.58 -0.55
N PRO A 193 -3.60 0.65 -1.65
CA PRO A 193 -3.19 0.15 -2.94
C PRO A 193 -2.20 1.10 -3.63
N TYR A 194 -1.21 0.51 -4.29
CA TYR A 194 -0.24 1.19 -5.12
C TYR A 194 -0.04 0.44 -6.43
N TRP A 195 0.26 1.18 -7.48
CA TRP A 195 0.81 0.66 -8.71
C TRP A 195 2.31 0.86 -8.71
N THR A 196 3.08 -0.14 -9.12
CA THR A 196 4.47 0.04 -9.53
C THR A 196 4.55 -0.07 -11.04
N TYR A 197 5.43 0.70 -11.65
CA TYR A 197 5.67 0.66 -13.08
C TYR A 197 7.16 0.60 -13.36
N ASP A 198 7.53 -0.32 -14.25
CA ASP A 198 8.87 -0.39 -14.80
C ASP A 198 8.82 0.01 -16.27
N ALA A 199 9.84 0.69 -16.73
CA ALA A 199 9.91 1.09 -18.13
C ALA A 199 11.34 1.40 -18.56
N MET A 200 11.73 0.96 -19.74
CA MET A 200 12.90 1.49 -20.42
C MET A 200 12.51 2.75 -21.19
N THR A 201 13.21 3.85 -20.97
CA THR A 201 12.94 5.11 -21.64
C THR A 201 14.07 5.52 -22.59
N TYR A 202 13.68 6.06 -23.74
CA TYR A 202 14.58 6.66 -24.74
C TYR A 202 14.07 8.07 -25.02
N THR A 203 14.84 9.06 -24.58
CA THR A 203 14.43 10.47 -24.72
C THR A 203 15.39 11.21 -25.63
N ARG A 204 14.92 11.61 -26.81
CA ARG A 204 15.62 12.54 -27.69
C ARG A 204 15.27 13.96 -27.30
N TYR A 205 16.27 14.80 -27.29
CA TYR A 205 16.09 16.21 -26.95
C TYR A 205 16.89 17.12 -27.87
N THR A 206 16.47 18.40 -27.92
CA THR A 206 17.24 19.53 -28.44
C THR A 206 17.29 20.61 -27.35
N GLY A 207 18.36 21.37 -27.34
CA GLY A 207 18.53 22.38 -26.31
C GLY A 207 19.72 23.29 -26.55
N GLN A 208 20.10 24.04 -25.54
CA GLN A 208 21.24 24.91 -25.54
C GLN A 208 22.10 24.70 -24.30
N ARG A 209 23.41 24.60 -24.54
CA ARG A 209 24.44 24.64 -23.53
C ARG A 209 24.94 26.07 -23.37
N GLY A 210 25.00 26.56 -22.15
CA GLY A 210 25.55 27.85 -21.78
C GLY A 210 26.87 27.69 -21.04
N ASP A 211 27.94 28.24 -21.61
CA ASP A 211 29.24 28.28 -20.97
C ASP A 211 29.57 29.73 -20.58
N ASP A 212 29.87 29.98 -19.32
CA ASP A 212 30.17 31.30 -18.81
C ASP A 212 31.60 31.69 -19.10
N TYR A 213 31.81 32.94 -19.46
CA TYR A 213 33.13 33.53 -19.68
C TYR A 213 33.18 34.97 -19.21
N TRP A 214 34.39 35.42 -18.90
CA TRP A 214 34.61 36.79 -18.53
C TRP A 214 34.88 37.65 -19.76
N ALA A 215 34.12 38.74 -19.92
CA ALA A 215 34.30 39.71 -20.98
C ALA A 215 34.66 41.07 -20.39
N THR A 216 35.60 41.76 -21.04
CA THR A 216 35.93 43.14 -20.68
C THR A 216 34.91 44.08 -21.31
N GLU A 217 34.15 44.79 -20.51
CA GLU A 217 33.23 45.83 -20.97
C GLU A 217 33.83 47.21 -20.69
N TYR A 218 33.88 48.05 -21.72
CA TYR A 218 34.36 49.43 -21.59
C TYR A 218 33.15 50.32 -21.42
N TYR A 219 33.21 51.24 -20.48
CA TYR A 219 32.21 52.25 -20.24
C TYR A 219 32.82 53.59 -19.88
N THR A 220 32.10 54.71 -20.14
CA THR A 220 32.52 56.03 -19.78
C THR A 220 31.92 56.39 -18.42
N ASP A 221 32.75 56.79 -17.49
CA ASP A 221 32.32 57.22 -16.15
C ASP A 221 31.69 58.64 -16.19
N ALA A 222 31.12 59.10 -15.09
CA ALA A 222 30.45 60.39 -14.97
C ALA A 222 31.40 61.59 -15.25
N ASN A 223 32.72 61.36 -15.25
CA ASN A 223 33.74 62.37 -15.52
C ASN A 223 34.27 62.30 -16.94
N GLY A 224 33.64 61.53 -17.86
CA GLY A 224 34.05 61.40 -19.23
C GLY A 224 35.28 60.51 -19.47
N LYS A 225 35.79 59.76 -18.45
CA LYS A 225 36.92 58.87 -18.58
C LYS A 225 36.47 57.46 -18.97
N SER A 226 37.18 56.84 -19.94
CA SER A 226 36.97 55.44 -20.27
C SER A 226 37.50 54.54 -19.15
N GLN A 227 36.62 53.67 -18.66
CA GLN A 227 36.91 52.67 -17.63
C GLN A 227 36.59 51.28 -18.24
N SER A 228 37.16 50.25 -17.62
CA SER A 228 36.87 48.87 -17.98
C SER A 228 36.47 48.06 -16.75
N ARG A 229 35.53 47.14 -16.96
CA ARG A 229 35.14 46.18 -15.95
C ARG A 229 35.02 44.77 -16.53
N GLN A 230 35.31 43.77 -15.71
CA GLN A 230 35.06 42.38 -16.07
C GLN A 230 33.59 42.06 -15.79
N VAL A 231 32.88 41.59 -16.81
CA VAL A 231 31.48 41.13 -16.70
C VAL A 231 31.39 39.67 -17.09
N ARG A 232 30.62 38.92 -16.32
CA ARG A 232 30.32 37.53 -16.64
C ARG A 232 29.24 37.49 -17.72
N ARG A 233 29.52 36.78 -18.81
CA ARG A 233 28.59 36.58 -19.93
C ARG A 233 28.48 35.09 -20.22
N THR A 234 27.35 34.64 -20.73
CA THR A 234 27.10 33.25 -21.13
C THR A 234 27.09 33.16 -22.65
N ARG A 235 27.91 32.26 -23.19
CA ARG A 235 27.88 31.88 -24.58
C ARG A 235 27.00 30.64 -24.73
N TRP A 236 25.95 30.74 -25.55
CA TRP A 236 25.03 29.67 -25.83
C TRP A 236 25.41 28.96 -27.13
N SER A 237 25.35 27.61 -27.09
CA SER A 237 25.55 26.74 -28.24
C SER A 237 24.41 25.71 -28.31
N TYR A 238 23.93 25.43 -29.51
CA TYR A 238 22.90 24.41 -29.74
C TYR A 238 23.49 23.03 -29.52
N VAL A 239 22.69 22.16 -28.86
CA VAL A 239 23.01 20.75 -28.61
C VAL A 239 21.78 19.88 -28.85
N SER A 240 22.04 18.63 -29.22
CA SER A 240 20.99 17.61 -29.32
C SER A 240 21.59 16.28 -28.84
N GLY A 241 20.78 15.44 -28.24
CA GLY A 241 21.23 14.16 -27.73
C GLY A 241 20.06 13.16 -27.51
N GLU A 242 20.41 12.02 -27.01
CA GLU A 242 19.49 10.99 -26.56
C GLU A 242 19.95 10.44 -25.22
N VAL A 243 19.10 10.54 -24.19
CA VAL A 243 19.31 9.90 -22.90
C VAL A 243 18.45 8.66 -22.76
N ARG A 244 18.97 7.67 -22.05
CA ARG A 244 18.30 6.38 -21.81
C ARG A 244 18.31 6.10 -20.34
N HIS A 245 17.18 5.62 -19.82
CA HIS A 245 17.09 5.25 -18.40
C HIS A 245 16.10 4.11 -18.23
N PHE A 246 16.44 3.14 -17.41
CA PHE A 246 15.51 2.12 -16.94
C PHE A 246 14.96 2.54 -15.59
N PHE A 247 13.66 2.70 -15.54
CA PHE A 247 12.92 2.95 -14.31
C PHE A 247 12.46 1.61 -13.75
N ASP A 248 12.74 1.38 -12.48
CA ASP A 248 12.41 0.19 -11.72
C ASP A 248 11.50 0.59 -10.57
N ASP A 249 10.36 -0.08 -10.42
CA ASP A 249 9.39 0.09 -9.34
C ASP A 249 8.96 1.56 -9.10
N VAL A 250 8.62 2.32 -10.14
CA VAL A 250 8.06 3.68 -9.99
C VAL A 250 6.71 3.59 -9.29
N LEU A 251 6.70 3.95 -8.01
CA LEU A 251 5.59 3.76 -7.10
C LEU A 251 4.56 4.88 -7.22
N ILE A 252 3.31 4.52 -7.52
CA ILE A 252 2.20 5.46 -7.71
C ILE A 252 1.04 5.08 -6.78
N PRO A 253 0.56 5.99 -5.91
CA PRO A 253 -0.65 5.75 -5.13
C PRO A 253 -1.84 5.43 -6.03
N ALA A 254 -2.49 4.32 -5.78
CA ALA A 254 -3.65 3.87 -6.54
C ALA A 254 -4.98 4.30 -5.91
N SER A 255 -4.94 5.14 -4.88
CA SER A 255 -6.09 5.67 -4.16
C SER A 255 -6.13 7.19 -4.16
N LYS A 256 -7.35 7.73 -4.14
CA LYS A 256 -7.65 9.16 -3.97
C LYS A 256 -8.13 9.51 -2.55
N SER A 257 -8.18 8.53 -1.65
CA SER A 257 -8.74 8.67 -0.30
C SER A 257 -7.89 9.51 0.63
N LEU A 258 -6.61 9.61 0.34
CA LEU A 258 -5.65 10.38 1.11
C LEU A 258 -5.09 11.53 0.29
N PRO A 259 -4.88 12.70 0.92
CA PRO A 259 -4.24 13.82 0.27
C PRO A 259 -2.82 13.47 -0.19
N LYS A 260 -2.50 13.75 -1.46
CA LYS A 260 -1.19 13.42 -2.07
C LYS A 260 -0.02 13.89 -1.20
N HIS A 261 -0.08 15.11 -0.67
CA HIS A 261 1.00 15.69 0.16
C HIS A 261 1.27 14.93 1.48
N LEU A 262 0.32 14.13 1.96
CA LEU A 262 0.51 13.23 3.11
C LEU A 262 1.10 11.91 2.67
N VAL A 263 0.59 11.37 1.55
CA VAL A 263 1.07 10.09 0.99
C VAL A 263 2.53 10.20 0.57
N ASP A 264 2.93 11.29 -0.07
CA ASP A 264 4.31 11.56 -0.49
C ASP A 264 5.30 11.58 0.70
N LYS A 265 4.81 11.86 1.93
CA LYS A 265 5.63 11.87 3.16
C LYS A 265 5.76 10.50 3.83
N LEU A 266 5.03 9.49 3.37
CA LEU A 266 5.18 8.13 3.88
C LEU A 266 6.45 7.44 3.34
N THR A 267 7.05 7.98 2.30
CA THR A 267 8.31 7.48 1.74
C THR A 267 9.52 7.74 2.67
N PRO A 268 10.60 6.96 2.59
CA PRO A 268 10.83 5.88 1.63
C PRO A 268 10.14 4.56 2.02
N TRP A 269 9.77 3.76 1.00
CA TRP A 269 9.30 2.41 1.17
C TRP A 269 10.42 1.42 0.86
N GLU A 270 10.60 0.41 1.71
CA GLU A 270 11.59 -0.64 1.48
C GLU A 270 11.03 -1.74 0.57
N LEU A 271 10.85 -1.43 -0.74
CA LEU A 271 10.21 -2.34 -1.70
C LEU A 271 10.93 -3.67 -1.85
N LYS A 272 12.24 -3.74 -1.55
CA LYS A 272 12.99 -5.00 -1.51
C LYS A 272 12.45 -6.03 -0.50
N ASN A 273 11.64 -5.59 0.46
CA ASN A 273 11.01 -6.44 1.49
C ASN A 273 9.55 -6.78 1.15
N LEU A 274 9.13 -6.60 -0.10
CA LEU A 274 7.83 -7.06 -0.56
C LEU A 274 7.74 -8.57 -0.43
N GLU A 275 6.58 -9.02 0.06
CA GLU A 275 6.21 -10.43 0.14
C GLU A 275 5.13 -10.73 -0.90
N PRO A 276 5.09 -11.93 -1.48
CA PRO A 276 3.96 -12.37 -2.28
C PRO A 276 2.66 -12.19 -1.50
N PHE A 277 1.61 -11.78 -2.19
CA PHE A 277 0.33 -11.55 -1.54
C PHE A 277 -0.19 -12.82 -0.86
N ARG A 278 -0.52 -12.69 0.42
CA ARG A 278 -1.19 -13.73 1.22
C ARG A 278 -2.21 -13.08 2.14
N ASP A 279 -3.37 -13.69 2.21
CA ASP A 279 -4.51 -13.19 3.01
C ASP A 279 -4.22 -13.11 4.52
N GLU A 280 -3.28 -13.91 5.02
CA GLU A 280 -2.86 -13.93 6.42
C GLU A 280 -2.38 -12.55 6.88
N PHE A 281 -1.66 -11.83 6.03
CA PHE A 281 -1.18 -10.48 6.33
C PHE A 281 -2.30 -9.44 6.44
N LEU A 282 -3.45 -9.70 5.81
CA LEU A 282 -4.60 -8.81 5.89
C LEU A 282 -5.48 -9.06 7.12
N SER A 283 -5.25 -10.15 7.85
CA SER A 283 -6.10 -10.47 9.01
C SER A 283 -5.94 -9.44 10.13
N GLY A 284 -7.05 -8.87 10.60
CA GLY A 284 -7.05 -7.79 11.59
C GLY A 284 -6.79 -6.40 11.00
N HIS A 285 -6.46 -6.29 9.71
CA HIS A 285 -6.20 -5.02 9.04
C HIS A 285 -7.27 -4.71 7.99
N LYS A 286 -7.54 -3.44 7.79
CA LYS A 286 -8.41 -2.97 6.70
C LYS A 286 -7.64 -2.98 5.39
N ALA A 287 -8.34 -3.12 4.27
CA ALA A 287 -7.76 -2.93 2.96
C ALA A 287 -8.62 -1.99 2.14
N GLU A 288 -7.98 -1.19 1.33
CA GLU A 288 -8.63 -0.28 0.40
C GLU A 288 -8.55 -0.83 -1.02
N ARG A 289 -9.60 -0.62 -1.79
CA ARG A 289 -9.62 -0.86 -3.23
C ARG A 289 -8.98 0.30 -3.96
N TYR A 290 -8.25 0.03 -5.03
CA TYR A 290 -7.77 1.11 -5.89
C TYR A 290 -8.94 1.88 -6.52
N SER A 291 -8.79 3.22 -6.59
CA SER A 291 -9.71 4.17 -7.24
C SER A 291 -9.06 4.92 -8.40
N VAL A 292 -7.74 4.74 -8.59
CA VAL A 292 -6.99 5.23 -9.74
C VAL A 292 -6.80 4.07 -10.70
N SER A 293 -7.34 4.20 -11.90
CA SER A 293 -7.21 3.16 -12.92
C SER A 293 -5.73 2.97 -13.32
N LEU A 294 -5.41 1.78 -13.83
CA LEU A 294 -4.06 1.44 -14.30
C LEU A 294 -3.54 2.47 -15.34
N LYS A 295 -4.39 2.87 -16.29
CA LYS A 295 -4.05 3.87 -17.31
C LYS A 295 -3.78 5.26 -16.71
N GLU A 296 -4.59 5.69 -15.73
CA GLU A 296 -4.39 6.95 -14.99
C GLU A 296 -3.11 6.89 -14.15
N GLY A 297 -2.86 5.74 -13.49
CA GLY A 297 -1.64 5.47 -12.73
C GLY A 297 -0.39 5.60 -13.61
N PHE A 298 -0.37 5.00 -14.79
CA PHE A 298 0.76 5.12 -15.72
C PHE A 298 0.97 6.56 -16.20
N LYS A 299 -0.11 7.33 -16.41
CA LYS A 299 0.03 8.75 -16.72
C LYS A 299 0.74 9.50 -15.57
N ASN A 300 0.41 9.19 -14.33
CA ASN A 300 1.08 9.78 -13.16
C ASN A 300 2.54 9.31 -13.05
N ALA A 301 2.83 8.03 -13.34
CA ALA A 301 4.19 7.50 -13.38
C ALA A 301 5.07 8.25 -14.38
N LYS A 302 4.55 8.56 -15.56
CA LYS A 302 5.27 9.38 -16.54
C LYS A 302 5.69 10.75 -15.98
N HIS A 303 4.85 11.41 -15.19
CA HIS A 303 5.21 12.69 -14.58
C HIS A 303 6.35 12.54 -13.56
N VAL A 304 6.36 11.45 -12.77
CA VAL A 304 7.48 11.17 -11.84
C VAL A 304 8.77 10.89 -12.63
N MET A 305 8.68 10.08 -13.70
CA MET A 305 9.84 9.78 -14.57
C MET A 305 10.37 11.01 -15.28
N GLU A 306 9.51 11.98 -15.62
CA GLU A 306 9.89 13.23 -16.32
C GLU A 306 10.89 14.07 -15.55
N ASP A 307 10.83 14.10 -14.23
CA ASP A 307 11.77 14.87 -13.38
C ASP A 307 13.18 14.28 -13.46
N GLU A 308 13.29 12.95 -13.39
CA GLU A 308 14.58 12.27 -13.53
C GLU A 308 15.14 12.39 -14.96
N ILE A 309 14.28 12.21 -15.98
CA ILE A 309 14.66 12.40 -17.39
C ILE A 309 15.18 13.82 -17.61
N THR A 310 14.56 14.84 -17.02
CA THR A 310 15.00 16.22 -17.11
C THR A 310 16.40 16.41 -16.52
N THR A 311 16.63 15.78 -15.37
CA THR A 311 17.96 15.80 -14.70
C THR A 311 19.02 15.14 -15.59
N LEU A 312 18.70 14.00 -16.19
CA LEU A 312 19.61 13.32 -17.12
C LEU A 312 19.93 14.17 -18.36
N ILE A 313 18.93 14.84 -18.93
CA ILE A 313 19.14 15.74 -20.08
C ILE A 313 20.04 16.93 -19.68
N HIS A 314 19.81 17.54 -18.53
CA HIS A 314 20.68 18.64 -18.05
C HIS A 314 22.12 18.17 -17.85
N SER A 315 22.31 16.96 -17.32
CA SER A 315 23.63 16.36 -17.17
C SER A 315 24.32 16.11 -18.51
N ASP A 316 23.56 15.64 -19.51
CA ASP A 316 24.07 15.36 -20.86
C ASP A 316 24.41 16.65 -21.63
N ILE A 317 23.58 17.69 -21.50
CA ILE A 317 23.85 19.03 -22.05
C ILE A 317 25.15 19.60 -21.47
N GLY A 318 25.35 19.48 -20.15
CA GLY A 318 26.51 20.01 -19.45
C GLY A 318 26.60 21.54 -19.48
N GLY A 319 27.82 22.09 -19.23
CA GLY A 319 28.05 23.52 -19.15
C GLY A 319 27.57 24.15 -17.85
N ASP A 320 27.68 25.47 -17.73
CA ASP A 320 27.23 26.19 -16.54
C ASP A 320 25.74 26.39 -16.49
N HIS A 321 25.08 26.43 -17.67
CA HIS A 321 23.64 26.62 -17.83
C HIS A 321 23.09 25.70 -18.92
N GLN A 322 21.87 25.19 -18.71
CA GLN A 322 21.20 24.31 -19.65
C GLN A 322 19.79 24.82 -19.95
N ARG A 323 19.38 24.69 -21.19
CA ARG A 323 18.01 24.94 -21.66
C ARG A 323 17.54 23.78 -22.53
N ILE A 324 16.42 23.17 -22.18
CA ILE A 324 15.76 22.16 -23.00
C ILE A 324 14.74 22.90 -23.87
N GLU A 325 14.86 22.80 -25.19
CA GLU A 325 13.91 23.41 -26.16
C GLU A 325 12.83 22.42 -26.54
N SER A 326 13.21 21.17 -26.80
CA SER A 326 12.24 20.12 -27.08
C SER A 326 12.70 18.78 -26.51
N ARG A 327 11.74 17.91 -26.19
CA ARG A 327 12.01 16.52 -25.79
C ARG A 327 10.90 15.61 -26.29
N ARG A 328 11.26 14.37 -26.61
CA ARG A 328 10.32 13.30 -26.94
C ARG A 328 10.80 12.01 -26.31
N THR A 329 10.00 11.47 -25.38
CA THR A 329 10.28 10.22 -24.68
C THR A 329 9.44 9.08 -25.26
N ASN A 330 10.09 7.96 -25.55
CA ASN A 330 9.45 6.68 -25.83
C ASN A 330 9.62 5.79 -24.61
N TYR A 331 8.53 5.16 -24.18
CA TYR A 331 8.49 4.18 -23.09
C TYR A 331 8.37 2.80 -23.74
N VAL A 332 9.24 1.87 -23.37
CA VAL A 332 9.33 0.54 -24.00
C VAL A 332 9.36 -0.53 -22.91
N GLY A 333 8.64 -1.63 -23.14
CA GLY A 333 8.59 -2.74 -22.19
C GLY A 333 7.99 -2.31 -20.85
N VAL A 334 6.86 -1.60 -20.92
CA VAL A 334 6.20 -1.11 -19.68
C VAL A 334 5.53 -2.27 -18.99
N THR A 335 5.97 -2.55 -17.76
CA THR A 335 5.31 -3.51 -16.89
C THR A 335 4.71 -2.83 -15.66
N PHE A 336 3.83 -3.55 -14.96
CA PHE A 336 3.22 -3.05 -13.74
C PHE A 336 2.93 -4.18 -12.74
N LYS A 337 2.82 -3.82 -11.46
CA LYS A 337 2.33 -4.68 -10.35
C LYS A 337 1.31 -3.91 -9.52
N HIS A 338 0.36 -4.63 -8.93
CA HIS A 338 -0.52 -4.12 -7.88
C HIS A 338 0.03 -4.51 -6.52
N THR A 339 0.43 -3.53 -5.73
CA THR A 339 1.08 -3.73 -4.43
C THR A 339 0.29 -3.07 -3.31
N LEU A 340 0.21 -3.71 -2.15
CA LEU A 340 -0.42 -3.16 -0.96
C LEU A 340 0.65 -2.69 0.04
N LEU A 341 0.58 -1.43 0.46
CA LEU A 341 1.51 -0.86 1.41
C LEU A 341 0.82 -0.52 2.74
N PRO A 342 1.47 -0.81 3.89
CA PRO A 342 0.86 -0.67 5.21
C PRO A 342 0.92 0.76 5.72
N ALA A 343 -0.19 1.31 6.16
CA ALA A 343 -0.26 2.62 6.78
C ALA A 343 -1.13 2.61 8.03
N TRP A 344 -0.69 3.28 9.07
CA TRP A 344 -1.52 3.64 10.20
C TRP A 344 -2.17 4.97 9.93
N VAL A 345 -3.49 5.02 10.01
CA VAL A 345 -4.30 6.21 9.75
C VAL A 345 -5.03 6.59 11.03
N ALA A 346 -4.88 7.83 11.45
CA ALA A 346 -5.64 8.39 12.54
C ALA A 346 -6.40 9.63 12.07
N ASN A 347 -7.62 9.78 12.58
CA ASN A 347 -8.45 10.93 12.31
C ASN A 347 -8.78 11.64 13.61
N TYR A 348 -8.70 12.95 13.60
CA TYR A 348 -9.20 13.75 14.72
C TYR A 348 -9.97 14.95 14.21
N ARG A 349 -10.95 15.36 14.96
CA ARG A 349 -11.76 16.55 14.66
C ARG A 349 -11.32 17.71 15.56
N TYR A 350 -10.94 18.80 14.92
CA TYR A 350 -10.61 20.04 15.62
C TYR A 350 -11.32 21.22 14.95
N ARG A 351 -12.12 21.98 15.70
CA ARG A 351 -12.93 23.12 15.21
C ARG A 351 -13.71 22.77 13.94
N GLU A 352 -14.46 21.68 13.98
CA GLU A 352 -15.31 21.13 12.90
C GLU A 352 -14.56 20.66 11.64
N LYS A 353 -13.22 20.74 11.63
CA LYS A 353 -12.39 20.19 10.56
C LYS A 353 -11.85 18.83 10.94
N ILE A 354 -11.86 17.92 9.98
CA ILE A 354 -11.23 16.61 10.11
C ILE A 354 -9.77 16.73 9.67
N PHE A 355 -8.87 16.30 10.53
CA PHE A 355 -7.44 16.20 10.24
C PHE A 355 -7.05 14.74 10.19
N GLN A 356 -6.23 14.42 9.23
CA GLN A 356 -5.71 13.08 9.01
C GLN A 356 -4.22 13.03 9.35
N ILE A 357 -3.82 11.96 9.98
CA ILE A 357 -2.44 11.67 10.31
C ILE A 357 -2.12 10.31 9.74
N LEU A 358 -0.96 10.21 9.13
CA LEU A 358 -0.45 8.98 8.58
C LEU A 358 0.88 8.63 9.24
N VAL A 359 1.04 7.37 9.59
CA VAL A 359 2.30 6.81 10.04
C VAL A 359 2.62 5.62 9.14
N ASN A 360 3.85 5.57 8.63
CA ASN A 360 4.31 4.44 7.84
C ASN A 360 4.26 3.17 8.70
N GLY A 361 3.70 2.09 8.16
CA GLY A 361 3.57 0.80 8.85
C GLY A 361 4.86 -0.03 8.85
N ARG A 362 5.98 0.52 8.31
CA ARG A 362 7.31 -0.14 8.24
C ARG A 362 8.34 0.58 9.05
#